data_7b56b80de20c46b22137b88359eb8f6c
#
_entry.id   7b56b80de20c46b22137b88359eb8f6c
#
_cell.length_a   1.000
_cell.length_b   1.000
_cell.length_c   1.000
_cell.angle_alpha   90.00
_cell.angle_beta   90.00
_cell.angle_gamma   90.00
#
_symmetry.space_group_name_H-M   'P 1'
#
loop_
_entity.id
_entity.type
_entity.pdbx_description
1 polymer ?
#
loop_
_entity_poly.entity_id
_entity_poly.type
_entity_poly.pdbx_seq_one_letter_code
_entity_poly.pdbx_strand_id
1 'polypeptide(L)'
;GETDGNMDEAVEYLRKNGQAKAEKKASRIAAEGLCTVVVKDDKTAAVVEVNSETDFVAKNETFQQFVKAVAEQAVESDAADMDAFMEEKWNADESKTVKDALVEKVAVIGENLKIRRFEKVVAENGCVVSYIHGGGRIGVIVDADTTVVNDAVKEALDELGFDLNLIE
;
A
#
# COMPACT_ATOMS: atom_id res chain seq x y z
N GLY A 1 -29.57 19.07 9.00
CA GLY A 1 -28.94 17.76 8.80
C GLY A 1 -28.65 17.14 10.15
N GLU A 2 -28.10 15.94 10.19
CA GLU A 2 -27.94 15.14 11.42
C GLU A 2 -27.01 15.77 12.49
N THR A 3 -26.25 16.80 12.12
CA THR A 3 -25.30 17.49 13.02
C THR A 3 -25.52 19.01 13.09
N ASP A 4 -26.64 19.50 12.61
CA ASP A 4 -27.07 20.92 12.63
C ASP A 4 -25.98 21.95 12.24
N GLY A 5 -25.03 21.54 11.37
CA GLY A 5 -23.91 22.37 10.89
C GLY A 5 -22.68 22.37 11.78
N ASN A 6 -22.65 21.56 12.86
CA ASN A 6 -21.47 21.36 13.68
C ASN A 6 -20.46 20.46 12.93
N MET A 7 -19.29 21.01 12.61
CA MET A 7 -18.27 20.30 11.83
C MET A 7 -17.63 19.14 12.61
N ASP A 8 -17.36 19.30 13.90
CA ASP A 8 -16.73 18.26 14.71
C ASP A 8 -17.68 17.06 14.88
N GLU A 9 -18.96 17.32 15.11
CA GLU A 9 -19.99 16.29 15.16
C GLU A 9 -20.19 15.61 13.80
N ALA A 10 -20.08 16.37 12.69
CA ALA A 10 -20.17 15.81 11.34
C ALA A 10 -19.02 14.86 11.04
N VAL A 11 -17.79 15.22 11.39
CA VAL A 11 -16.60 14.37 11.24
C VAL A 11 -16.76 13.08 12.05
N GLU A 12 -17.17 13.19 13.32
CA GLU A 12 -17.35 12.03 14.19
C GLU A 12 -18.51 11.11 13.71
N TYR A 13 -19.59 11.70 13.20
CA TYR A 13 -20.69 10.97 12.59
C TYR A 13 -20.25 10.19 11.35
N LEU A 14 -19.48 10.83 10.46
CA LEU A 14 -18.93 10.17 9.27
C LEU A 14 -17.94 9.05 9.62
N ARG A 15 -17.10 9.26 10.63
CA ARG A 15 -16.16 8.26 11.13
C ARG A 15 -16.89 7.03 11.67
N LYS A 16 -17.89 7.21 12.55
CA LYS A 16 -18.71 6.11 13.09
C LYS A 16 -19.49 5.36 12.01
N ASN A 17 -20.08 6.07 11.07
CA ASN A 17 -20.79 5.44 9.94
C ASN A 17 -19.84 4.69 8.99
N GLY A 18 -18.65 5.24 8.74
CA GLY A 18 -17.60 4.58 7.97
C GLY A 18 -17.16 3.28 8.62
N GLN A 19 -16.89 3.32 9.92
CA GLN A 19 -16.53 2.14 10.70
C GLN A 19 -17.63 1.05 10.69
N ALA A 20 -18.87 1.41 10.91
CA ALA A 20 -20.00 0.48 10.85
C ALA A 20 -20.19 -0.15 9.45
N LYS A 21 -19.91 0.61 8.37
CA LYS A 21 -19.91 0.08 7.01
C LYS A 21 -18.74 -0.86 6.75
N ALA A 22 -17.55 -0.54 7.26
CA ALA A 22 -16.36 -1.38 7.12
C ALA A 22 -16.56 -2.70 7.89
N GLU A 23 -17.06 -2.66 9.13
CA GLU A 23 -17.34 -3.85 9.94
C GLU A 23 -18.32 -4.81 9.24
N LYS A 24 -19.39 -4.29 8.62
CA LYS A 24 -20.37 -5.10 7.86
C LYS A 24 -19.76 -5.80 6.65
N LYS A 25 -18.65 -5.26 6.12
CA LYS A 25 -17.96 -5.82 4.95
C LYS A 25 -16.76 -6.70 5.33
N ALA A 26 -16.25 -6.59 6.55
CA ALA A 26 -15.02 -7.25 6.99
C ALA A 26 -15.02 -8.78 6.82
N SER A 27 -16.21 -9.41 6.81
CA SER A 27 -16.36 -10.85 6.58
C SER A 27 -16.36 -11.27 5.10
N ARG A 28 -16.39 -10.30 4.16
CA ARG A 28 -16.39 -10.60 2.74
C ARG A 28 -14.98 -10.95 2.29
N ILE A 29 -14.88 -11.89 1.35
CA ILE A 29 -13.59 -12.32 0.81
C ILE A 29 -13.02 -11.21 -0.08
N ALA A 30 -11.83 -10.74 0.24
CA ALA A 30 -11.04 -9.81 -0.55
C ALA A 30 -9.81 -10.57 -1.08
N ALA A 31 -9.95 -11.20 -2.25
CA ALA A 31 -8.94 -12.06 -2.87
C ALA A 31 -8.27 -11.43 -4.10
N GLU A 32 -8.86 -10.36 -4.63
CA GLU A 32 -8.28 -9.53 -5.68
C GLU A 32 -7.46 -8.40 -5.06
N GLY A 33 -6.92 -7.50 -5.86
CA GLY A 33 -6.21 -6.34 -5.38
C GLY A 33 -4.94 -6.05 -6.16
N LEU A 34 -4.01 -5.33 -5.53
CA LEU A 34 -2.74 -4.92 -6.14
C LEU A 34 -1.57 -5.05 -5.16
N CYS A 35 -0.42 -5.39 -5.74
CA CYS A 35 0.88 -5.09 -5.15
C CYS A 35 1.45 -3.81 -5.77
N THR A 36 2.13 -3.01 -4.97
CA THR A 36 2.95 -1.91 -5.49
C THR A 36 4.25 -1.79 -4.70
N VAL A 37 5.24 -1.17 -5.30
CA VAL A 37 6.56 -0.95 -4.69
C VAL A 37 6.87 0.54 -4.75
N VAL A 38 7.45 1.06 -3.67
CA VAL A 38 8.08 2.37 -3.62
C VAL A 38 9.54 2.20 -3.27
N VAL A 39 10.41 2.77 -4.08
CA VAL A 39 11.85 2.87 -3.83
C VAL A 39 12.18 4.28 -3.40
N LYS A 40 12.87 4.42 -2.27
CA LYS A 40 13.38 5.67 -1.74
C LYS A 40 14.91 5.64 -1.82
N ASP A 41 15.50 6.69 -2.36
CA ASP A 41 16.96 6.93 -2.38
C ASP A 41 17.86 5.77 -2.86
N ASP A 42 17.36 4.87 -3.69
CA ASP A 42 18.05 3.67 -4.19
C ASP A 42 18.51 2.65 -3.11
N LYS A 43 18.23 2.93 -1.85
CA LYS A 43 18.66 2.12 -0.70
C LYS A 43 17.51 1.45 0.02
N THR A 44 16.38 2.10 0.04
CA THR A 44 15.22 1.66 0.79
C THR A 44 14.04 1.46 -0.14
N ALA A 45 13.41 0.31 -0.06
CA ALA A 45 12.17 0.01 -0.79
C ALA A 45 11.13 -0.63 0.12
N ALA A 46 9.87 -0.42 -0.19
CA ALA A 46 8.78 -1.18 0.42
C ALA A 46 7.83 -1.71 -0.65
N VAL A 47 7.44 -2.96 -0.51
CA VAL A 47 6.37 -3.60 -1.27
C VAL A 47 5.16 -3.77 -0.39
N VAL A 48 3.99 -3.43 -0.89
CA VAL A 48 2.72 -3.63 -0.18
C VAL A 48 1.76 -4.47 -1.00
N GLU A 49 0.91 -5.23 -0.31
CA GLU A 49 -0.24 -5.92 -0.89
C GLU A 49 -1.52 -5.39 -0.26
N VAL A 50 -2.40 -4.83 -1.10
CA VAL A 50 -3.71 -4.36 -0.68
C VAL A 50 -4.77 -5.10 -1.47
N ASN A 51 -5.66 -5.80 -0.77
CA ASN A 51 -6.71 -6.60 -1.37
C ASN A 51 -8.04 -5.86 -1.48
N SER A 52 -8.83 -6.24 -2.49
CA SER A 52 -10.20 -5.84 -2.76
C SER A 52 -11.06 -7.06 -3.07
N GLU A 53 -12.40 -6.90 -3.11
CA GLU A 53 -13.30 -8.00 -3.46
C GLU A 53 -13.25 -8.34 -4.95
N THR A 54 -13.09 -7.32 -5.82
CA THR A 54 -13.16 -7.48 -7.27
C THR A 54 -11.95 -6.90 -8.00
N ASP A 55 -11.68 -7.43 -9.19
CA ASP A 55 -10.66 -6.91 -10.12
C ASP A 55 -11.08 -5.55 -10.73
N PHE A 56 -12.36 -5.20 -10.72
CA PHE A 56 -12.83 -3.86 -11.12
C PHE A 56 -12.30 -2.80 -10.17
N VAL A 57 -12.34 -3.05 -8.86
CA VAL A 57 -11.76 -2.13 -7.87
C VAL A 57 -10.24 -2.07 -7.99
N ALA A 58 -9.57 -3.18 -8.27
CA ALA A 58 -8.13 -3.18 -8.51
C ALA A 58 -7.71 -2.26 -9.68
N LYS A 59 -8.59 -2.06 -10.66
CA LYS A 59 -8.39 -1.14 -11.80
C LYS A 59 -8.87 0.29 -11.55
N ASN A 60 -9.51 0.54 -10.40
CA ASN A 60 -10.06 1.85 -10.05
C ASN A 60 -8.95 2.81 -9.60
N GLU A 61 -8.90 4.01 -10.17
CA GLU A 61 -7.87 4.99 -9.88
C GLU A 61 -7.82 5.39 -8.39
N THR A 62 -8.98 5.55 -7.74
CA THR A 62 -9.04 5.89 -6.31
C THR A 62 -8.42 4.80 -5.44
N PHE A 63 -8.61 3.53 -5.81
CA PHE A 63 -7.99 2.40 -5.14
C PHE A 63 -6.47 2.38 -5.40
N GLN A 64 -6.04 2.55 -6.65
CA GLN A 64 -4.62 2.58 -7.01
C GLN A 64 -3.86 3.69 -6.30
N GLN A 65 -4.44 4.90 -6.22
CA GLN A 65 -3.88 6.01 -5.45
C GLN A 65 -3.76 5.68 -3.95
N PHE A 66 -4.74 5.00 -3.39
CA PHE A 66 -4.68 4.56 -2.01
C PHE A 66 -3.57 3.51 -1.79
N VAL A 67 -3.46 2.51 -2.67
CA VAL A 67 -2.40 1.49 -2.59
C VAL A 67 -1.01 2.13 -2.67
N LYS A 68 -0.84 3.11 -3.55
CA LYS A 68 0.40 3.88 -3.66
C LYS A 68 0.71 4.65 -2.36
N ALA A 69 -0.27 5.34 -1.80
CA ALA A 69 -0.10 6.07 -0.54
C ALA A 69 0.25 5.13 0.64
N VAL A 70 -0.31 3.91 0.67
CA VAL A 70 0.06 2.88 1.65
C VAL A 70 1.52 2.45 1.46
N ALA A 71 2.02 2.32 0.22
CA ALA A 71 3.42 1.99 -0.03
C ALA A 71 4.38 3.12 0.35
N GLU A 72 3.98 4.37 0.10
CA GLU A 72 4.71 5.56 0.54
C GLU A 72 4.77 5.66 2.08
N GLN A 73 3.70 5.28 2.77
CA GLN A 73 3.70 5.13 4.23
C GLN A 73 4.64 4.00 4.67
N ALA A 74 4.58 2.84 4.03
CA ALA A 74 5.34 1.66 4.41
C ALA A 74 6.86 1.85 4.26
N VAL A 75 7.32 2.57 3.23
CA VAL A 75 8.76 2.83 3.02
C VAL A 75 9.36 3.72 4.12
N GLU A 76 8.54 4.57 4.75
CA GLU A 76 8.94 5.42 5.86
C GLU A 76 8.71 4.75 7.23
N SER A 77 7.86 3.72 7.31
CA SER A 77 7.46 3.08 8.54
C SER A 77 8.62 2.30 9.20
N ASP A 78 8.65 2.34 10.53
CA ASP A 78 9.48 1.46 11.37
C ASP A 78 8.62 0.48 12.18
N ALA A 79 7.37 0.28 11.79
CA ALA A 79 6.47 -0.66 12.44
C ALA A 79 7.01 -2.09 12.39
N ALA A 80 6.99 -2.77 13.53
CA ALA A 80 7.49 -4.12 13.64
C ALA A 80 6.53 -5.17 13.04
N ASP A 81 5.26 -4.84 12.92
CA ASP A 81 4.20 -5.69 12.40
C ASP A 81 3.03 -4.89 11.83
N MET A 82 2.05 -5.60 11.27
CA MET A 82 0.87 -4.97 10.68
C MET A 82 0.00 -4.24 11.69
N ASP A 83 -0.09 -4.71 12.92
CA ASP A 83 -0.92 -4.07 13.93
C ASP A 83 -0.33 -2.72 14.32
N ALA A 84 0.99 -2.65 14.52
CA ALA A 84 1.70 -1.39 14.76
C ALA A 84 1.57 -0.44 13.57
N PHE A 85 1.73 -0.94 12.32
CA PHE A 85 1.56 -0.15 11.12
C PHE A 85 0.18 0.49 11.00
N MET A 86 -0.87 -0.26 11.29
CA MET A 86 -2.25 0.23 11.23
C MET A 86 -2.56 1.35 12.23
N GLU A 87 -1.83 1.41 13.33
CA GLU A 87 -1.99 2.45 14.36
C GLU A 87 -1.08 3.68 14.11
N GLU A 88 -0.17 3.64 13.14
CA GLU A 88 0.63 4.81 12.75
C GLU A 88 -0.26 5.95 12.23
N LYS A 89 0.20 7.17 12.43
CA LYS A 89 -0.44 8.34 11.82
C LYS A 89 -0.31 8.26 10.31
N TRP A 90 -1.39 8.56 9.62
CA TRP A 90 -1.44 8.54 8.17
C TRP A 90 -0.67 9.73 7.58
N ASN A 91 0.36 9.49 6.77
CA ASN A 91 1.23 10.54 6.22
C ASN A 91 0.49 11.62 5.42
N ALA A 92 -0.59 11.25 4.73
CA ALA A 92 -1.39 12.20 3.96
C ALA A 92 -2.34 13.04 4.82
N ASP A 93 -2.62 12.62 6.07
CA ASP A 93 -3.48 13.33 7.01
C ASP A 93 -3.20 12.83 8.44
N GLU A 94 -2.33 13.53 9.15
CA GLU A 94 -1.88 13.17 10.51
C GLU A 94 -2.99 13.20 11.59
N SER A 95 -4.19 13.68 11.23
CA SER A 95 -5.34 13.66 12.14
C SER A 95 -5.97 12.28 12.33
N LYS A 96 -5.56 11.30 11.50
CA LYS A 96 -6.08 9.93 11.49
C LYS A 96 -4.94 8.90 11.42
N THR A 97 -5.28 7.65 11.68
CA THR A 97 -4.37 6.51 11.54
C THR A 97 -4.48 5.88 10.15
N VAL A 98 -3.54 5.00 9.79
CA VAL A 98 -3.61 4.14 8.60
C VAL A 98 -4.92 3.35 8.58
N LYS A 99 -5.33 2.83 9.74
CA LYS A 99 -6.60 2.13 9.93
C LYS A 99 -7.82 3.01 9.61
N ASP A 100 -7.83 4.25 10.09
CA ASP A 100 -8.91 5.20 9.79
C ASP A 100 -8.96 5.51 8.29
N ALA A 101 -7.80 5.70 7.63
CA ALA A 101 -7.72 5.92 6.19
C ALA A 101 -8.25 4.71 5.40
N LEU A 102 -7.96 3.48 5.84
CA LEU A 102 -8.52 2.26 5.25
C LEU A 102 -10.05 2.21 5.40
N VAL A 103 -10.57 2.49 6.59
CA VAL A 103 -12.03 2.51 6.87
C VAL A 103 -12.74 3.53 5.97
N GLU A 104 -12.17 4.71 5.79
CA GLU A 104 -12.71 5.72 4.87
C GLU A 104 -12.74 5.21 3.42
N LYS A 105 -11.69 4.53 2.98
CA LYS A 105 -11.65 3.95 1.61
C LYS A 105 -12.67 2.84 1.42
N VAL A 106 -12.87 1.98 2.40
CA VAL A 106 -13.95 0.97 2.40
C VAL A 106 -15.32 1.65 2.26
N ALA A 107 -15.55 2.77 2.95
CA ALA A 107 -16.80 3.50 2.89
C ALA A 107 -17.04 4.16 1.52
N VAL A 108 -15.99 4.69 0.88
CA VAL A 108 -16.04 5.36 -0.43
C VAL A 108 -16.15 4.37 -1.58
N ILE A 109 -15.29 3.35 -1.60
CA ILE A 109 -15.23 2.35 -2.67
C ILE A 109 -16.41 1.37 -2.59
N GLY A 110 -16.86 1.06 -1.39
CA GLY A 110 -18.02 0.20 -1.17
C GLY A 110 -17.72 -1.29 -1.13
N GLU A 111 -16.44 -1.69 -1.17
CA GLU A 111 -15.97 -3.07 -1.02
C GLU A 111 -15.18 -3.27 0.28
N ASN A 112 -15.02 -4.52 0.71
CA ASN A 112 -14.03 -4.87 1.72
C ASN A 112 -12.63 -4.67 1.15
N LEU A 113 -11.83 -3.87 1.83
CA LEU A 113 -10.42 -3.65 1.50
C LEU A 113 -9.57 -4.11 2.67
N LYS A 114 -8.40 -4.64 2.36
CA LYS A 114 -7.45 -5.10 3.38
C LYS A 114 -6.03 -4.76 2.98
N ILE A 115 -5.31 -3.99 3.81
CA ILE A 115 -3.86 -3.91 3.74
C ILE A 115 -3.36 -5.23 4.32
N ARG A 116 -2.95 -6.16 3.47
CA ARG A 116 -2.66 -7.53 3.87
C ARG A 116 -1.30 -7.66 4.51
N ARG A 117 -0.30 -7.07 3.87
CA ARG A 117 1.09 -7.13 4.29
C ARG A 117 1.92 -6.08 3.58
N PHE A 118 3.07 -5.79 4.17
CA PHE A 118 4.17 -5.08 3.52
C PHE A 118 5.50 -5.69 3.94
N GLU A 119 6.51 -5.46 3.10
CA GLU A 119 7.91 -5.73 3.42
C GLU A 119 8.73 -4.49 3.09
N LYS A 120 9.64 -4.11 3.99
CA LYS A 120 10.60 -3.04 3.82
C LYS A 120 11.99 -3.64 3.72
N VAL A 121 12.73 -3.25 2.70
CA VAL A 121 14.11 -3.68 2.45
C VAL A 121 15.01 -2.46 2.50
N VAL A 122 16.11 -2.57 3.23
CA VAL A 122 17.15 -1.54 3.32
C VAL A 122 18.47 -2.17 2.92
N ALA A 123 19.02 -1.75 1.77
CA ALA A 123 20.33 -2.21 1.31
C ALA A 123 21.45 -1.65 2.20
N GLU A 124 22.22 -2.52 2.83
CA GLU A 124 23.42 -2.12 3.58
C GLU A 124 24.51 -1.65 2.61
N ASN A 125 24.77 -2.45 1.58
CA ASN A 125 25.74 -2.17 0.53
C ASN A 125 25.04 -2.30 -0.83
N GLY A 126 25.31 -1.37 -1.76
CA GLY A 126 24.72 -1.46 -3.10
C GLY A 126 23.39 -0.72 -3.24
N CYS A 127 22.39 -1.32 -3.83
CA CYS A 127 21.13 -0.65 -4.14
C CYS A 127 19.95 -1.62 -4.14
N VAL A 128 18.74 -1.07 -4.03
CA VAL A 128 17.49 -1.79 -4.28
C VAL A 128 16.89 -1.34 -5.62
N VAL A 129 16.34 -2.29 -6.35
CA VAL A 129 15.53 -2.05 -7.55
C VAL A 129 14.19 -2.76 -7.41
N SER A 130 13.20 -2.35 -8.17
CA SER A 130 11.84 -2.90 -8.07
C SER A 130 11.28 -3.23 -9.45
N TYR A 131 10.43 -4.24 -9.48
CA TYR A 131 9.69 -4.62 -10.66
C TYR A 131 8.22 -4.91 -10.31
N ILE A 132 7.30 -4.42 -11.14
CA ILE A 132 5.87 -4.69 -11.02
C ILE A 132 5.40 -5.43 -12.26
N HIS A 133 4.85 -6.62 -12.06
CA HIS A 133 4.34 -7.47 -13.14
C HIS A 133 2.81 -7.50 -13.18
N GLY A 134 2.27 -7.66 -14.40
CA GLY A 134 0.85 -7.90 -14.61
C GLY A 134 -0.07 -6.79 -14.09
N GLY A 135 0.39 -5.52 -14.12
CA GLY A 135 -0.40 -4.40 -13.63
C GLY A 135 -0.62 -4.41 -12.12
N GLY A 136 0.36 -4.89 -11.35
CA GLY A 136 0.30 -4.95 -9.89
C GLY A 136 -0.12 -6.32 -9.33
N ARG A 137 -0.08 -7.37 -10.14
CA ARG A 137 -0.33 -8.75 -9.65
C ARG A 137 0.85 -9.30 -8.86
N ILE A 138 2.06 -8.91 -9.26
CA ILE A 138 3.31 -9.31 -8.58
C ILE A 138 4.16 -8.06 -8.38
N GLY A 139 4.64 -7.85 -7.18
CA GLY A 139 5.65 -6.84 -6.82
C GLY A 139 6.93 -7.53 -6.37
N VAL A 140 8.07 -7.09 -6.91
CA VAL A 140 9.38 -7.64 -6.61
C VAL A 140 10.32 -6.52 -6.17
N ILE A 141 11.11 -6.79 -5.12
CA ILE A 141 12.26 -5.98 -4.73
C ILE A 141 13.50 -6.85 -4.88
N VAL A 142 14.52 -6.32 -5.51
CA VAL A 142 15.85 -6.93 -5.58
C VAL A 142 16.81 -6.08 -4.75
N ASP A 143 17.38 -6.67 -3.71
CA ASP A 143 18.49 -6.10 -2.95
C ASP A 143 19.80 -6.62 -3.56
N ALA A 144 20.56 -5.71 -4.15
CA ALA A 144 21.81 -6.03 -4.82
C ALA A 144 23.00 -5.54 -4.00
N ASP A 145 23.75 -6.48 -3.43
CA ASP A 145 25.03 -6.18 -2.78
C ASP A 145 26.10 -5.94 -3.88
N THR A 146 26.46 -4.69 -4.06
CA THR A 146 27.46 -4.27 -5.04
C THR A 146 28.25 -3.07 -4.56
N THR A 147 29.53 -3.02 -4.91
CA THR A 147 30.40 -1.86 -4.65
C THR A 147 30.26 -0.77 -5.72
N VAL A 148 29.58 -1.05 -6.82
CA VAL A 148 29.36 -0.12 -7.93
C VAL A 148 27.87 0.07 -8.14
N VAL A 149 27.38 1.24 -7.76
CA VAL A 149 25.99 1.64 -8.01
C VAL A 149 26.01 2.74 -9.06
N ASN A 150 25.59 2.39 -10.28
CA ASN A 150 25.44 3.32 -11.39
C ASN A 150 24.23 2.92 -12.25
N ASP A 151 23.86 3.76 -13.20
CA ASP A 151 22.68 3.55 -14.03
C ASP A 151 22.74 2.22 -14.82
N ALA A 152 23.92 1.81 -15.28
CA ALA A 152 24.09 0.55 -16.02
C ALA A 152 23.83 -0.68 -15.12
N VAL A 153 24.25 -0.63 -13.85
CA VAL A 153 23.95 -1.70 -12.90
C VAL A 153 22.46 -1.75 -12.57
N LYS A 154 21.82 -0.61 -12.37
CA LYS A 154 20.38 -0.53 -12.15
C LYS A 154 19.58 -1.06 -13.33
N GLU A 155 19.96 -0.65 -14.56
CA GLU A 155 19.33 -1.12 -15.79
C GLU A 155 19.46 -2.63 -15.96
N ALA A 156 20.65 -3.20 -15.68
CA ALA A 156 20.85 -4.65 -15.72
C ALA A 156 20.01 -5.40 -14.66
N LEU A 157 19.81 -4.82 -13.48
CA LEU A 157 18.98 -5.40 -12.42
C LEU A 157 17.48 -5.31 -12.77
N ASP A 158 17.06 -4.23 -13.41
CA ASP A 158 15.70 -4.09 -13.94
C ASP A 158 15.42 -5.13 -15.03
N GLU A 159 16.40 -5.38 -15.94
CA GLU A 159 16.29 -6.44 -16.94
C GLU A 159 16.18 -7.84 -16.31
N LEU A 160 16.91 -8.13 -15.23
CA LEU A 160 16.76 -9.39 -14.48
C LEU A 160 15.37 -9.55 -13.88
N GLY A 161 14.74 -8.48 -13.42
CA GLY A 161 13.34 -8.47 -13.00
C GLY A 161 12.39 -8.86 -14.15
N PHE A 162 12.71 -8.50 -15.39
CA PHE A 162 11.98 -8.91 -16.59
C PHE A 162 12.15 -10.41 -16.90
N ASP A 163 13.34 -10.98 -16.70
CA ASP A 163 13.62 -12.38 -16.98
C ASP A 163 12.90 -13.35 -16.02
N LEU A 164 12.49 -12.88 -14.83
CA LEU A 164 11.62 -13.64 -13.93
C LEU A 164 10.24 -13.97 -14.53
N ASN A 165 9.85 -13.30 -15.62
CA ASN A 165 8.65 -13.62 -16.39
C ASN A 165 8.79 -14.92 -17.24
N LEU A 166 9.98 -15.47 -17.36
CA LEU A 166 10.26 -16.68 -18.15
C LEU A 166 10.15 -17.96 -17.33
N ILE A 167 9.83 -17.84 -16.02
CA ILE A 167 9.64 -18.97 -15.11
C ILE A 167 8.12 -19.09 -14.82
N GLU A 168 7.33 -19.41 -15.83
CA GLU A 168 6.00 -19.98 -15.68
C GLU A 168 6.06 -21.51 -15.78
#